data_fea4d3f3e3bad164a15501cc121cd97d
#
_entry.id   fea4d3f3e3bad164a15501cc121cd97d
#
_cell.length_a   1.000
_cell.length_b   1.000
_cell.length_c   1.000
_cell.angle_alpha   90.00
_cell.angle_beta   90.00
_cell.angle_gamma   90.00
#
_symmetry.space_group_name_H-M   'P 1'
#
loop_
_entity.id
_entity.type
_entity.pdbx_description
1 polymer ?
#
loop_
_entity_poly.entity_id
_entity_poly.type
_entity_poly.pdbx_seq_one_letter_code
_entity_poly.pdbx_strand_id
1 'polypeptide(L)'
;MDILVKNEANGYYFPKKNYFCASKLRIMAKKIDNTEEKIHAVEEALSKSEKFIEKNQKILTIIIGSAVVIVLGIFAFQKLYIAPREKSAQGQMFMAQKYFEQDSLNKALNGDGNNDGFLDIIDNYSMTKAANLSKYYTGIIYLKQGKFEDAISYLKKFDSEDEFVGPMATGGIGDAYVELGQKEKAVEYYLKASTQQKNDLTTPLYMMRAAFVYEDLGNFEKAVELYEKIQKEHVKSTEARDIEKYIEQAKAKFTK
;
A
#
# COMPACT_ATOMS: atom_id res chain seq x y z
N MET A 1 -20.81 -63.80 -22.38
CA MET A 1 -20.21 -64.90 -21.56
C MET A 1 -20.70 -64.69 -20.15
N ASP A 2 -21.88 -65.34 -19.87
CA ASP A 2 -22.57 -65.20 -18.58
C ASP A 2 -21.91 -66.07 -17.55
N ILE A 3 -21.43 -65.43 -16.46
CA ILE A 3 -20.82 -66.17 -15.37
C ILE A 3 -21.96 -66.70 -14.49
N LEU A 4 -22.19 -68.02 -14.55
CA LEU A 4 -23.13 -68.70 -13.71
C LEU A 4 -22.48 -69.06 -12.34
N VAL A 5 -23.19 -68.82 -11.27
CA VAL A 5 -22.74 -69.16 -9.91
C VAL A 5 -23.54 -70.37 -9.40
N LYS A 6 -22.85 -71.42 -8.96
CA LYS A 6 -23.43 -72.65 -8.43
C LYS A 6 -23.87 -72.45 -6.98
N ASN A 7 -25.12 -72.78 -6.68
CA ASN A 7 -25.61 -72.78 -5.32
C ASN A 7 -25.28 -74.14 -4.70
N GLU A 8 -24.47 -74.20 -3.66
CA GLU A 8 -23.99 -75.44 -3.00
C GLU A 8 -25.07 -76.24 -2.31
N ALA A 9 -26.28 -75.63 -2.08
CA ALA A 9 -27.34 -76.37 -1.37
C ALA A 9 -28.23 -77.23 -2.29
N ASN A 10 -28.42 -76.86 -3.60
CA ASN A 10 -29.40 -77.58 -4.46
C ASN A 10 -28.91 -77.84 -5.90
N GLY A 11 -27.67 -77.65 -6.23
CA GLY A 11 -27.08 -78.03 -7.52
C GLY A 11 -27.54 -77.21 -8.75
N TYR A 12 -28.39 -76.23 -8.62
CA TYR A 12 -28.89 -75.38 -9.72
C TYR A 12 -28.04 -74.16 -10.01
N TYR A 13 -27.90 -73.82 -11.29
CA TYR A 13 -27.19 -72.60 -11.73
C TYR A 13 -28.19 -71.46 -11.95
N PHE A 14 -27.92 -70.30 -11.30
CA PHE A 14 -28.69 -69.06 -11.50
C PHE A 14 -27.84 -68.01 -12.11
N PRO A 15 -28.39 -67.20 -13.03
CA PRO A 15 -27.66 -66.05 -13.56
C PRO A 15 -27.42 -65.02 -12.45
N LYS A 16 -26.17 -64.52 -12.35
CA LYS A 16 -25.77 -63.48 -11.40
C LYS A 16 -26.57 -62.22 -11.65
N LYS A 17 -27.64 -61.98 -10.90
CA LYS A 17 -28.39 -60.73 -10.96
C LYS A 17 -27.43 -59.59 -10.61
N ASN A 18 -27.33 -58.64 -11.51
CA ASN A 18 -26.50 -57.47 -11.40
C ASN A 18 -26.86 -56.64 -10.15
N TYR A 19 -26.18 -56.87 -9.05
CA TYR A 19 -26.23 -55.99 -7.84
C TYR A 19 -25.71 -54.58 -8.09
N PHE A 20 -25.18 -54.33 -9.29
CA PHE A 20 -24.65 -53.02 -9.73
C PHE A 20 -25.75 -51.95 -9.88
N CYS A 21 -27.02 -52.37 -10.09
CA CYS A 21 -28.14 -51.43 -10.27
C CYS A 21 -28.65 -50.91 -8.92
N ALA A 22 -28.64 -51.75 -7.87
CA ALA A 22 -29.16 -51.34 -6.54
C ALA A 22 -28.24 -50.38 -5.80
N SER A 23 -26.92 -50.55 -5.93
CA SER A 23 -25.94 -49.62 -5.33
C SER A 23 -25.95 -48.24 -6.04
N LYS A 24 -26.07 -48.20 -7.36
CA LYS A 24 -26.15 -46.98 -8.13
C LYS A 24 -27.44 -46.20 -7.89
N LEU A 25 -28.57 -46.89 -7.74
CA LEU A 25 -29.86 -46.30 -7.34
C LEU A 25 -29.80 -45.74 -5.91
N ARG A 26 -29.12 -46.41 -4.97
CA ARG A 26 -28.97 -45.96 -3.58
C ARG A 26 -28.06 -44.73 -3.48
N ILE A 27 -27.03 -44.62 -4.31
CA ILE A 27 -26.14 -43.45 -4.39
C ILE A 27 -26.89 -42.26 -5.04
N MET A 28 -27.70 -42.52 -6.08
CA MET A 28 -28.55 -41.48 -6.70
C MET A 28 -29.63 -40.99 -5.73
N ALA A 29 -30.32 -41.87 -5.00
CA ALA A 29 -31.31 -41.51 -3.98
C ALA A 29 -30.68 -40.66 -2.87
N LYS A 30 -29.51 -41.04 -2.36
CA LYS A 30 -28.78 -40.26 -1.35
C LYS A 30 -28.29 -38.89 -1.88
N LYS A 31 -28.00 -38.79 -3.20
CA LYS A 31 -27.61 -37.51 -3.83
C LYS A 31 -28.80 -36.57 -4.06
N ILE A 32 -29.99 -37.15 -4.33
CA ILE A 32 -31.25 -36.40 -4.47
C ILE A 32 -31.69 -35.90 -3.10
N ASP A 33 -31.62 -36.72 -2.05
CA ASP A 33 -31.95 -36.37 -0.66
C ASP A 33 -31.09 -35.20 -0.15
N ASN A 34 -29.78 -35.25 -0.39
CA ASN A 34 -28.86 -34.14 -0.08
C ASN A 34 -29.14 -32.87 -0.89
N THR A 35 -29.76 -32.98 -2.05
CA THR A 35 -30.08 -31.83 -2.90
C THR A 35 -31.36 -31.17 -2.42
N GLU A 36 -32.38 -31.94 -2.05
CA GLU A 36 -33.62 -31.46 -1.48
C GLU A 36 -33.40 -30.83 -0.11
N GLU A 37 -32.55 -31.41 0.74
CA GLU A 37 -32.17 -30.83 2.03
C GLU A 37 -31.45 -29.46 1.86
N LYS A 38 -30.59 -29.32 0.84
CA LYS A 38 -29.95 -28.04 0.50
C LYS A 38 -30.94 -27.02 -0.06
N ILE A 39 -31.88 -27.46 -0.89
CA ILE A 39 -32.94 -26.59 -1.43
C ILE A 39 -33.81 -26.08 -0.28
N HIS A 40 -34.24 -26.96 0.61
CA HIS A 40 -35.01 -26.58 1.79
C HIS A 40 -34.25 -25.60 2.70
N ALA A 41 -32.96 -25.82 2.93
CA ALA A 41 -32.12 -24.89 3.71
C ALA A 41 -32.01 -23.51 3.05
N VAL A 42 -31.94 -23.45 1.71
CA VAL A 42 -31.93 -22.19 0.96
C VAL A 42 -33.30 -21.51 1.00
N GLU A 43 -34.39 -22.26 0.84
CA GLU A 43 -35.76 -21.72 0.94
C GLU A 43 -36.06 -21.19 2.36
N GLU A 44 -35.61 -21.90 3.39
CA GLU A 44 -35.75 -21.44 4.78
C GLU A 44 -34.92 -20.17 5.05
N ALA A 45 -33.69 -20.11 4.52
CA ALA A 45 -32.82 -18.93 4.62
C ALA A 45 -33.44 -17.73 3.87
N LEU A 46 -33.99 -17.94 2.67
CA LEU A 46 -34.69 -16.94 1.90
C LEU A 46 -35.93 -16.42 2.66
N SER A 47 -36.76 -17.31 3.18
CA SER A 47 -37.96 -16.94 3.94
C SER A 47 -37.60 -16.16 5.22
N LYS A 48 -36.52 -16.53 5.90
CA LYS A 48 -36.04 -15.77 7.08
C LYS A 48 -35.54 -14.38 6.68
N SER A 49 -34.84 -14.28 5.55
CA SER A 49 -34.34 -13.01 5.00
C SER A 49 -35.50 -12.09 4.58
N GLU A 50 -36.50 -12.63 3.91
CA GLU A 50 -37.72 -11.91 3.52
C GLU A 50 -38.44 -11.33 4.76
N LYS A 51 -38.72 -12.16 5.75
CA LYS A 51 -39.34 -11.75 7.00
C LYS A 51 -38.52 -10.69 7.76
N PHE A 52 -37.20 -10.81 7.73
CA PHE A 52 -36.33 -9.81 8.33
C PHE A 52 -36.39 -8.48 7.59
N ILE A 53 -36.39 -8.51 6.25
CA ILE A 53 -36.51 -7.31 5.41
C ILE A 53 -37.87 -6.65 5.62
N GLU A 54 -38.97 -7.41 5.58
CA GLU A 54 -40.32 -6.90 5.80
C GLU A 54 -40.49 -6.25 7.18
N LYS A 55 -40.01 -6.94 8.22
CA LYS A 55 -40.08 -6.44 9.61
C LYS A 55 -39.26 -5.17 9.81
N ASN A 56 -38.14 -5.02 9.12
CA ASN A 56 -37.21 -3.92 9.31
C ASN A 56 -37.20 -2.93 8.13
N GLN A 57 -38.15 -3.03 7.20
CA GLN A 57 -38.18 -2.26 5.95
C GLN A 57 -37.99 -0.76 6.15
N LYS A 58 -38.64 -0.14 7.13
CA LYS A 58 -38.50 1.30 7.43
C LYS A 58 -37.05 1.64 7.84
N ILE A 59 -36.44 0.84 8.70
CA ILE A 59 -35.09 1.08 9.20
C ILE A 59 -34.09 0.87 8.08
N LEU A 60 -34.24 -0.22 7.29
CA LEU A 60 -33.40 -0.51 6.15
C LEU A 60 -33.49 0.59 5.09
N THR A 61 -34.69 1.07 4.78
CA THR A 61 -34.88 2.17 3.82
C THR A 61 -34.18 3.46 4.30
N ILE A 62 -34.28 3.79 5.60
CA ILE A 62 -33.58 4.95 6.16
C ILE A 62 -32.04 4.78 6.09
N ILE A 63 -31.55 3.61 6.45
CA ILE A 63 -30.07 3.32 6.39
C ILE A 63 -29.57 3.43 4.95
N ILE A 64 -30.24 2.77 4.00
CA ILE A 64 -29.83 2.81 2.59
C ILE A 64 -29.98 4.22 2.04
N GLY A 65 -31.11 4.90 2.32
CA GLY A 65 -31.35 6.26 1.89
C GLY A 65 -30.28 7.24 2.43
N SER A 66 -29.94 7.13 3.72
CA SER A 66 -28.89 7.96 4.32
C SER A 66 -27.51 7.68 3.72
N ALA A 67 -27.18 6.42 3.45
CA ALA A 67 -25.92 6.05 2.79
C ALA A 67 -25.84 6.67 1.38
N VAL A 68 -26.91 6.60 0.60
CA VAL A 68 -26.97 7.22 -0.74
C VAL A 68 -26.79 8.73 -0.66
N VAL A 69 -27.48 9.40 0.27
CA VAL A 69 -27.34 10.86 0.47
C VAL A 69 -25.90 11.24 0.84
N ILE A 70 -25.26 10.47 1.72
CA ILE A 70 -23.86 10.72 2.11
C ILE A 70 -22.95 10.57 0.89
N VAL A 71 -23.09 9.50 0.11
CA VAL A 71 -22.27 9.27 -1.09
C VAL A 71 -22.46 10.38 -2.12
N LEU A 72 -23.70 10.77 -2.39
CA LEU A 72 -24.00 11.89 -3.29
C LEU A 72 -23.45 13.22 -2.76
N GLY A 73 -23.51 13.45 -1.46
CA GLY A 73 -22.95 14.63 -0.80
C GLY A 73 -21.41 14.70 -0.96
N ILE A 74 -20.71 13.59 -0.74
CA ILE A 74 -19.27 13.48 -0.94
C ILE A 74 -18.92 13.75 -2.41
N PHE A 75 -19.64 13.13 -3.34
CA PHE A 75 -19.42 13.31 -4.78
C PHE A 75 -19.65 14.77 -5.22
N ALA A 76 -20.73 15.37 -4.77
CA ALA A 76 -21.04 16.78 -5.04
C ALA A 76 -19.94 17.71 -4.48
N PHE A 77 -19.52 17.48 -3.24
CA PHE A 77 -18.46 18.24 -2.59
C PHE A 77 -17.15 18.14 -3.36
N GLN A 78 -16.75 16.92 -3.77
CA GLN A 78 -15.54 16.73 -4.57
C GLN A 78 -15.63 17.46 -5.91
N LYS A 79 -16.76 17.36 -6.63
CA LYS A 79 -16.88 17.91 -7.99
C LYS A 79 -17.12 19.42 -8.01
N LEU A 80 -17.90 19.95 -7.06
CA LEU A 80 -18.30 21.36 -7.06
C LEU A 80 -17.36 22.25 -6.23
N TYR A 81 -16.72 21.69 -5.21
CA TYR A 81 -15.84 22.45 -4.32
C TYR A 81 -14.37 22.13 -4.52
N ILE A 82 -13.97 20.83 -4.43
CA ILE A 82 -12.55 20.47 -4.49
C ILE A 82 -11.98 20.59 -5.90
N ALA A 83 -12.67 20.12 -6.95
CA ALA A 83 -12.11 20.10 -8.29
C ALA A 83 -11.76 21.48 -8.87
N PRO A 84 -12.60 22.54 -8.73
CA PRO A 84 -12.21 23.88 -9.16
C PRO A 84 -11.01 24.44 -8.36
N ARG A 85 -10.97 24.18 -7.05
CA ARG A 85 -9.85 24.58 -6.18
C ARG A 85 -8.56 23.88 -6.54
N GLU A 86 -8.61 22.59 -6.85
CA GLU A 86 -7.47 21.80 -7.34
C GLU A 86 -6.90 22.41 -8.62
N LYS A 87 -7.77 22.76 -9.59
CA LYS A 87 -7.33 23.39 -10.84
C LYS A 87 -6.63 24.73 -10.59
N SER A 88 -7.16 25.56 -9.68
CA SER A 88 -6.54 26.82 -9.30
C SER A 88 -5.20 26.60 -8.60
N ALA A 89 -5.15 25.69 -7.63
CA ALA A 89 -3.94 25.35 -6.90
C ALA A 89 -2.83 24.83 -7.81
N GLN A 90 -3.16 23.98 -8.79
CA GLN A 90 -2.19 23.50 -9.78
C GLN A 90 -1.62 24.63 -10.64
N GLY A 91 -2.47 25.61 -11.02
CA GLY A 91 -2.02 26.81 -11.74
C GLY A 91 -1.00 27.63 -10.96
N GLN A 92 -1.25 27.86 -9.67
CA GLN A 92 -0.31 28.57 -8.79
C GLN A 92 0.96 27.75 -8.54
N MET A 93 0.81 26.45 -8.31
CA MET A 93 1.93 25.54 -8.04
C MET A 93 2.96 25.51 -9.18
N PHE A 94 2.54 25.70 -10.43
CA PHE A 94 3.44 25.73 -11.59
C PHE A 94 4.55 26.80 -11.44
N MET A 95 4.21 28.00 -10.97
CA MET A 95 5.21 29.06 -10.78
C MET A 95 6.12 28.78 -9.58
N ALA A 96 5.56 28.26 -8.48
CA ALA A 96 6.35 27.85 -7.32
C ALA A 96 7.37 26.74 -7.67
N GLN A 97 6.96 25.74 -8.48
CA GLN A 97 7.85 24.69 -8.99
C GLN A 97 8.94 25.27 -9.89
N LYS A 98 8.61 26.20 -10.77
CA LYS A 98 9.59 26.86 -11.63
C LYS A 98 10.65 27.62 -10.81
N TYR A 99 10.24 28.32 -9.76
CA TYR A 99 11.18 28.95 -8.83
C TYR A 99 12.05 27.92 -8.09
N PHE A 100 11.47 26.80 -7.70
CA PHE A 100 12.21 25.71 -7.07
C PHE A 100 13.29 25.12 -8.01
N GLU A 101 12.95 24.86 -9.27
CA GLU A 101 13.89 24.37 -10.29
C GLU A 101 15.03 25.36 -10.58
N GLN A 102 14.76 26.66 -10.44
CA GLN A 102 15.75 27.75 -10.58
C GLN A 102 16.55 27.99 -9.28
N ASP A 103 16.41 27.14 -8.27
CA ASP A 103 16.99 27.29 -6.93
C ASP A 103 16.62 28.62 -6.23
N SER A 104 15.56 29.28 -6.70
CA SER A 104 15.01 30.50 -6.10
C SER A 104 14.10 30.11 -4.91
N LEU A 105 14.68 29.47 -3.90
CA LEU A 105 13.96 28.80 -2.82
C LEU A 105 13.01 29.70 -2.04
N ASN A 106 13.40 30.96 -1.80
CA ASN A 106 12.54 31.90 -1.08
C ASN A 106 11.29 32.29 -1.89
N LYS A 107 11.41 32.46 -3.22
CA LYS A 107 10.25 32.70 -4.09
C LYS A 107 9.39 31.49 -4.25
N ALA A 108 9.98 30.29 -4.34
CA ALA A 108 9.24 29.05 -4.36
C ALA A 108 8.41 28.88 -3.09
N LEU A 109 8.98 29.24 -1.93
CA LEU A 109 8.33 29.06 -0.63
C LEU A 109 7.23 30.10 -0.38
N ASN A 110 7.52 31.40 -0.62
CA ASN A 110 6.68 32.50 -0.18
C ASN A 110 6.00 33.27 -1.34
N GLY A 111 6.22 32.85 -2.59
CA GLY A 111 5.75 33.57 -3.78
C GLY A 111 6.59 34.79 -4.14
N ASP A 112 6.13 35.55 -5.15
CA ASP A 112 6.78 36.77 -5.67
C ASP A 112 5.90 38.01 -5.57
N GLY A 113 4.76 37.89 -4.88
CA GLY A 113 3.75 38.94 -4.74
C GLY A 113 2.66 38.91 -5.82
N ASN A 114 2.91 38.27 -6.98
CA ASN A 114 1.91 38.04 -8.03
C ASN A 114 1.47 36.59 -8.12
N ASN A 115 2.34 35.66 -7.71
CA ASN A 115 2.09 34.23 -7.72
C ASN A 115 2.29 33.67 -6.32
N ASP A 116 1.43 32.75 -5.92
CA ASP A 116 1.50 32.08 -4.63
C ASP A 116 2.76 31.20 -4.53
N GLY A 117 3.38 31.18 -3.34
CA GLY A 117 4.40 30.23 -2.98
C GLY A 117 3.79 28.93 -2.44
N PHE A 118 4.63 27.94 -2.17
CA PHE A 118 4.15 26.66 -1.64
C PHE A 118 3.43 26.80 -0.29
N LEU A 119 3.82 27.75 0.57
CA LEU A 119 3.13 28.00 1.85
C LEU A 119 1.72 28.55 1.62
N ASP A 120 1.56 29.52 0.71
CA ASP A 120 0.24 30.08 0.37
C ASP A 120 -0.67 29.01 -0.23
N ILE A 121 -0.12 28.12 -1.06
CA ILE A 121 -0.87 26.99 -1.65
C ILE A 121 -1.34 26.02 -0.58
N ILE A 122 -0.50 25.71 0.43
CA ILE A 122 -0.88 24.86 1.55
C ILE A 122 -2.04 25.45 2.33
N ASP A 123 -1.99 26.75 2.61
CA ASP A 123 -2.98 27.45 3.44
C ASP A 123 -4.29 27.70 2.67
N ASN A 124 -4.19 28.20 1.44
CA ASN A 124 -5.34 28.59 0.64
C ASN A 124 -6.09 27.39 0.03
N TYR A 125 -5.40 26.25 -0.21
CA TYR A 125 -5.94 25.10 -0.94
C TYR A 125 -5.77 23.77 -0.17
N SER A 126 -5.82 23.79 1.14
CA SER A 126 -5.45 22.71 2.08
C SER A 126 -6.01 21.31 1.76
N MET A 127 -7.20 21.23 1.11
CA MET A 127 -7.86 19.96 0.78
C MET A 127 -7.52 19.43 -0.63
N THR A 128 -6.57 20.06 -1.33
CA THR A 128 -6.20 19.69 -2.70
C THR A 128 -4.95 18.82 -2.74
N LYS A 129 -4.78 18.07 -3.82
CA LYS A 129 -3.56 17.29 -4.07
C LYS A 129 -2.36 18.21 -4.27
N ALA A 130 -2.56 19.36 -4.91
CA ALA A 130 -1.53 20.38 -5.10
C ALA A 130 -1.00 20.91 -3.76
N ALA A 131 -1.89 21.23 -2.80
CA ALA A 131 -1.48 21.64 -1.46
C ALA A 131 -0.75 20.52 -0.71
N ASN A 132 -1.19 19.25 -0.88
CA ASN A 132 -0.47 18.15 -0.29
C ASN A 132 0.95 18.00 -0.87
N LEU A 133 1.11 18.08 -2.20
CA LEU A 133 2.42 18.03 -2.85
C LEU A 133 3.29 19.25 -2.48
N SER A 134 2.67 20.41 -2.26
CA SER A 134 3.37 21.61 -1.78
C SER A 134 4.03 21.42 -0.42
N LYS A 135 3.48 20.55 0.45
CA LYS A 135 4.13 20.18 1.74
C LYS A 135 5.45 19.46 1.50
N TYR A 136 5.51 18.56 0.51
CA TYR A 136 6.75 17.90 0.13
C TYR A 136 7.81 18.92 -0.33
N TYR A 137 7.47 19.79 -1.29
CA TYR A 137 8.40 20.82 -1.77
C TYR A 137 8.86 21.75 -0.65
N THR A 138 7.93 22.19 0.22
CA THR A 138 8.24 23.01 1.39
C THR A 138 9.25 22.31 2.31
N GLY A 139 9.04 21.04 2.60
CA GLY A 139 9.95 20.24 3.40
C GLY A 139 11.34 20.11 2.77
N ILE A 140 11.43 19.88 1.46
CA ILE A 140 12.70 19.82 0.73
C ILE A 140 13.40 21.19 0.71
N ILE A 141 12.65 22.30 0.56
CA ILE A 141 13.21 23.65 0.65
C ILE A 141 13.82 23.88 2.04
N TYR A 142 13.12 23.54 3.10
CA TYR A 142 13.64 23.69 4.46
C TYR A 142 14.87 22.81 4.72
N LEU A 143 14.94 21.60 4.18
CA LEU A 143 16.17 20.79 4.20
C LEU A 143 17.34 21.53 3.55
N LYS A 144 17.14 22.05 2.34
CA LYS A 144 18.16 22.83 1.61
C LYS A 144 18.58 24.10 2.34
N GLN A 145 17.69 24.70 3.14
CA GLN A 145 17.97 25.88 3.96
C GLN A 145 18.59 25.58 5.34
N GLY A 146 18.80 24.31 5.69
CA GLY A 146 19.29 23.91 7.00
C GLY A 146 18.26 24.03 8.14
N LYS A 147 16.98 24.17 7.82
CA LYS A 147 15.87 24.26 8.79
C LYS A 147 15.26 22.86 9.01
N PHE A 148 16.03 22.02 9.67
CA PHE A 148 15.76 20.56 9.69
C PHE A 148 14.47 20.20 10.46
N GLU A 149 14.14 20.88 11.55
CA GLU A 149 12.92 20.66 12.31
C GLU A 149 11.66 21.05 11.49
N ASP A 150 11.73 22.17 10.78
CA ASP A 150 10.66 22.59 9.88
C ASP A 150 10.50 21.61 8.72
N ALA A 151 11.61 21.14 8.13
CA ALA A 151 11.60 20.12 7.10
C ALA A 151 10.88 18.86 7.55
N ILE A 152 11.24 18.32 8.72
CA ILE A 152 10.58 17.14 9.33
C ILE A 152 9.09 17.41 9.52
N SER A 153 8.72 18.60 10.01
CA SER A 153 7.32 18.97 10.25
C SER A 153 6.49 18.93 8.97
N TYR A 154 6.99 19.48 7.87
CA TYR A 154 6.27 19.53 6.60
C TYR A 154 6.28 18.20 5.88
N LEU A 155 7.39 17.46 5.85
CA LEU A 155 7.49 16.14 5.25
C LEU A 155 6.59 15.11 5.96
N LYS A 156 6.42 15.21 7.27
CA LYS A 156 5.48 14.36 8.03
C LYS A 156 4.01 14.65 7.72
N LYS A 157 3.67 15.86 7.28
CA LYS A 157 2.30 16.23 6.89
C LYS A 157 2.00 15.86 5.44
N PHE A 158 3.00 15.52 4.64
CA PHE A 158 2.82 15.01 3.29
C PHE A 158 2.35 13.57 3.33
N ASP A 159 1.29 13.26 2.59
CA ASP A 159 0.71 11.94 2.47
C ASP A 159 0.67 11.52 1.01
N SER A 160 1.33 10.42 0.68
CA SER A 160 1.38 9.90 -0.68
C SER A 160 1.65 8.40 -0.71
N GLU A 161 0.85 7.70 -1.50
CA GLU A 161 1.07 6.31 -1.89
C GLU A 161 1.89 6.20 -3.19
N ASP A 162 2.40 7.31 -3.72
CA ASP A 162 3.23 7.34 -4.92
C ASP A 162 4.50 6.51 -4.72
N GLU A 163 4.89 5.78 -5.76
CA GLU A 163 5.99 4.83 -5.73
C GLU A 163 7.35 5.48 -5.43
N PHE A 164 7.51 6.75 -5.79
CA PHE A 164 8.78 7.48 -5.66
C PHE A 164 8.72 8.61 -4.63
N VAL A 165 7.72 9.48 -4.74
CA VAL A 165 7.67 10.71 -3.93
C VAL A 165 7.39 10.40 -2.45
N GLY A 166 6.58 9.37 -2.16
CA GLY A 166 6.34 8.92 -0.79
C GLY A 166 7.62 8.47 -0.06
N PRO A 167 8.38 7.51 -0.62
CA PRO A 167 9.69 7.14 -0.09
C PRO A 167 10.68 8.29 -0.02
N MET A 168 10.70 9.20 -1.03
CA MET A 168 11.59 10.37 -1.02
C MET A 168 11.27 11.34 0.14
N ALA A 169 10.00 11.56 0.44
CA ALA A 169 9.60 12.37 1.59
C ALA A 169 10.04 11.73 2.91
N THR A 170 9.81 10.42 3.04
CA THR A 170 10.21 9.66 4.22
C THR A 170 11.73 9.63 4.39
N GLY A 171 12.47 9.46 3.30
CA GLY A 171 13.93 9.51 3.30
C GLY A 171 14.47 10.91 3.61
N GLY A 172 13.82 11.97 3.13
CA GLY A 172 14.16 13.35 3.47
C GLY A 172 14.02 13.66 4.96
N ILE A 173 13.09 13.00 5.67
CA ILE A 173 13.04 13.06 7.14
C ILE A 173 14.28 12.39 7.74
N GLY A 174 14.74 11.27 7.15
CA GLY A 174 15.99 10.63 7.52
C GLY A 174 17.20 11.56 7.34
N ASP A 175 17.28 12.25 6.19
CA ASP A 175 18.34 13.25 5.92
C ASP A 175 18.34 14.34 6.99
N ALA A 176 17.18 14.89 7.35
CA ALA A 176 17.08 15.90 8.41
C ALA A 176 17.56 15.38 9.77
N TYR A 177 17.27 14.12 10.11
CA TYR A 177 17.76 13.52 11.36
C TYR A 177 19.26 13.27 11.36
N VAL A 178 19.88 12.97 10.22
CA VAL A 178 21.36 12.92 10.09
C VAL A 178 21.95 14.27 10.44
N GLU A 179 21.46 15.34 9.83
CA GLU A 179 21.95 16.71 10.05
C GLU A 179 21.75 17.18 11.51
N LEU A 180 20.69 16.72 12.17
CA LEU A 180 20.44 16.96 13.59
C LEU A 180 21.27 16.05 14.52
N GLY A 181 22.13 15.19 13.99
CA GLY A 181 22.93 14.22 14.76
C GLY A 181 22.13 13.09 15.43
N GLN A 182 20.84 12.92 15.06
CA GLN A 182 19.94 11.90 15.60
C GLN A 182 19.98 10.63 14.73
N LYS A 183 21.14 9.97 14.72
CA LYS A 183 21.50 8.88 13.80
C LYS A 183 20.56 7.69 13.87
N GLU A 184 20.11 7.28 15.06
CA GLU A 184 19.18 6.16 15.24
C GLU A 184 17.84 6.44 14.59
N LYS A 185 17.33 7.67 14.71
CA LYS A 185 16.10 8.06 14.00
C LYS A 185 16.31 8.13 12.50
N ALA A 186 17.46 8.60 12.04
CA ALA A 186 17.76 8.62 10.62
C ALA A 186 17.68 7.22 10.01
N VAL A 187 18.30 6.23 10.66
CA VAL A 187 18.20 4.82 10.24
C VAL A 187 16.77 4.34 10.19
N GLU A 188 15.97 4.64 11.23
CA GLU A 188 14.55 4.24 11.25
C GLU A 188 13.79 4.78 10.03
N TYR A 189 13.97 6.07 9.71
CA TYR A 189 13.30 6.68 8.58
C TYR A 189 13.82 6.20 7.22
N TYR A 190 15.11 5.94 7.07
CA TYR A 190 15.66 5.35 5.84
C TYR A 190 15.16 3.92 5.62
N LEU A 191 15.12 3.09 6.66
CA LEU A 191 14.56 1.74 6.55
C LEU A 191 13.06 1.78 6.23
N LYS A 192 12.31 2.72 6.81
CA LYS A 192 10.91 2.95 6.46
C LYS A 192 10.77 3.36 5.00
N ALA A 193 11.57 4.29 4.51
CA ALA A 193 11.58 4.71 3.10
C ALA A 193 11.90 3.55 2.15
N SER A 194 12.87 2.70 2.50
CA SER A 194 13.26 1.55 1.68
C SER A 194 12.19 0.44 1.60
N THR A 195 11.21 0.44 2.49
CA THR A 195 10.16 -0.59 2.56
C THR A 195 8.76 -0.08 2.20
N GLN A 196 8.57 1.24 2.14
CA GLN A 196 7.27 1.88 1.92
C GLN A 196 6.67 1.52 0.55
N GLN A 197 7.48 1.61 -0.50
CA GLN A 197 7.13 1.21 -1.86
C GLN A 197 8.36 0.55 -2.49
N LYS A 198 8.28 -0.76 -2.73
CA LYS A 198 9.43 -1.51 -3.27
C LYS A 198 9.63 -1.21 -4.75
N ASN A 199 10.75 -0.60 -5.08
CA ASN A 199 11.19 -0.31 -6.46
C ASN A 199 12.73 -0.33 -6.55
N ASP A 200 13.26 -0.34 -7.78
CA ASP A 200 14.71 -0.41 -8.01
C ASP A 200 15.42 0.96 -7.97
N LEU A 201 14.72 2.03 -7.62
CA LEU A 201 15.28 3.39 -7.49
C LEU A 201 15.42 3.80 -6.03
N THR A 202 14.30 3.90 -5.30
CA THR A 202 14.30 4.43 -3.92
C THR A 202 14.64 3.38 -2.88
N THR A 203 14.27 2.11 -3.09
CA THR A 203 14.58 1.04 -2.15
C THR A 203 16.08 0.89 -1.92
N PRO A 204 16.93 0.62 -2.96
CA PRO A 204 18.37 0.47 -2.75
C PRO A 204 19.05 1.77 -2.29
N LEU A 205 18.57 2.93 -2.75
CA LEU A 205 19.08 4.23 -2.31
C LEU A 205 18.96 4.39 -0.78
N TYR A 206 17.78 4.13 -0.22
CA TYR A 206 17.58 4.30 1.23
C TYR A 206 18.16 3.15 2.06
N MET A 207 18.29 1.95 1.51
CA MET A 207 19.10 0.90 2.13
C MET A 207 20.57 1.31 2.25
N MET A 208 21.15 1.88 1.18
CA MET A 208 22.51 2.37 1.17
C MET A 208 22.73 3.48 2.21
N ARG A 209 21.80 4.47 2.28
CA ARG A 209 21.87 5.54 3.28
C ARG A 209 21.78 5.01 4.71
N ALA A 210 20.87 4.05 4.97
CA ALA A 210 20.77 3.40 6.28
C ALA A 210 22.06 2.67 6.64
N ALA A 211 22.68 1.97 5.68
CA ALA A 211 23.92 1.26 5.89
C ALA A 211 25.08 2.21 6.23
N PHE A 212 25.19 3.36 5.56
CA PHE A 212 26.19 4.38 5.91
C PHE A 212 26.01 4.91 7.34
N VAL A 213 24.77 5.15 7.76
CA VAL A 213 24.52 5.59 9.14
C VAL A 213 24.81 4.48 10.14
N TYR A 214 24.56 3.21 9.80
CA TYR A 214 24.96 2.08 10.64
C TYR A 214 26.48 1.97 10.77
N GLU A 215 27.27 2.18 9.70
CA GLU A 215 28.73 2.24 9.81
C GLU A 215 29.17 3.37 10.74
N ASP A 216 28.57 4.54 10.63
CA ASP A 216 28.87 5.71 11.45
C ASP A 216 28.49 5.52 12.95
N LEU A 217 27.53 4.61 13.22
CA LEU A 217 27.18 4.12 14.54
C LEU A 217 28.07 2.96 15.03
N GLY A 218 29.03 2.49 14.21
CA GLY A 218 29.87 1.32 14.47
C GLY A 218 29.15 -0.02 14.34
N ASN A 219 27.93 -0.05 13.81
CA ASN A 219 27.13 -1.26 13.63
C ASN A 219 27.38 -1.87 12.24
N PHE A 220 28.61 -2.33 12.02
CA PHE A 220 29.07 -2.85 10.74
C PHE A 220 28.32 -4.09 10.27
N GLU A 221 27.85 -4.93 11.21
CA GLU A 221 27.08 -6.13 10.90
C GLU A 221 25.78 -5.77 10.15
N LYS A 222 25.00 -4.83 10.68
CA LYS A 222 23.77 -4.35 10.03
C LYS A 222 24.02 -3.62 8.72
N ALA A 223 25.14 -2.92 8.61
CA ALA A 223 25.52 -2.30 7.34
C ALA A 223 25.79 -3.36 6.27
N VAL A 224 26.55 -4.43 6.59
CA VAL A 224 26.81 -5.55 5.69
C VAL A 224 25.52 -6.25 5.26
N GLU A 225 24.57 -6.50 6.19
CA GLU A 225 23.27 -7.10 5.86
C GLU A 225 22.53 -6.30 4.79
N LEU A 226 22.52 -4.97 4.91
CA LEU A 226 21.85 -4.10 3.92
C LEU A 226 22.58 -4.09 2.59
N TYR A 227 23.92 -4.05 2.57
CA TYR A 227 24.71 -4.11 1.35
C TYR A 227 24.51 -5.45 0.62
N GLU A 228 24.55 -6.57 1.32
CA GLU A 228 24.31 -7.90 0.74
C GLU A 228 22.89 -8.01 0.18
N LYS A 229 21.91 -7.37 0.83
CA LYS A 229 20.54 -7.31 0.33
C LYS A 229 20.43 -6.49 -0.95
N ILE A 230 21.10 -5.33 -1.05
CA ILE A 230 21.17 -4.55 -2.30
C ILE A 230 21.81 -5.40 -3.41
N GLN A 231 22.95 -6.05 -3.12
CA GLN A 231 23.64 -6.91 -4.07
C GLN A 231 22.75 -8.02 -4.63
N LYS A 232 21.92 -8.64 -3.78
CA LYS A 232 21.09 -9.79 -4.14
C LYS A 232 19.77 -9.39 -4.81
N GLU A 233 19.08 -8.37 -4.28
CA GLU A 233 17.71 -8.05 -4.66
C GLU A 233 17.62 -6.92 -5.69
N HIS A 234 18.63 -6.02 -5.77
CA HIS A 234 18.64 -4.81 -6.60
C HIS A 234 19.83 -4.72 -7.53
N VAL A 235 20.20 -5.83 -8.16
CA VAL A 235 21.42 -5.98 -9.01
C VAL A 235 21.54 -4.92 -10.11
N LYS A 236 20.42 -4.38 -10.57
CA LYS A 236 20.36 -3.37 -11.65
C LYS A 236 20.42 -1.93 -11.13
N SER A 237 20.37 -1.72 -9.83
CA SER A 237 20.41 -0.37 -9.26
C SER A 237 21.79 0.28 -9.40
N THR A 238 21.81 1.60 -9.26
CA THR A 238 23.08 2.35 -9.25
C THR A 238 23.93 1.98 -8.05
N GLU A 239 23.29 1.72 -6.91
CA GLU A 239 23.90 1.37 -5.64
C GLU A 239 24.61 0.01 -5.70
N ALA A 240 24.12 -0.91 -6.52
CA ALA A 240 24.70 -2.24 -6.66
C ALA A 240 26.05 -2.27 -7.42
N ARG A 241 26.40 -1.22 -8.17
CA ARG A 241 27.62 -1.23 -9.02
C ARG A 241 28.89 -1.50 -8.24
N ASP A 242 29.08 -0.81 -7.12
CA ASP A 242 30.29 -0.87 -6.32
C ASP A 242 30.03 -1.48 -4.94
N ILE A 243 28.90 -2.17 -4.78
CA ILE A 243 28.43 -2.66 -3.48
C ILE A 243 29.42 -3.63 -2.82
N GLU A 244 30.10 -4.45 -3.60
CA GLU A 244 31.10 -5.41 -3.13
C GLU A 244 32.22 -4.72 -2.35
N LYS A 245 32.67 -3.56 -2.83
CA LYS A 245 33.65 -2.73 -2.13
C LYS A 245 33.17 -2.31 -0.74
N TYR A 246 31.92 -1.89 -0.62
CA TYR A 246 31.34 -1.49 0.66
C TYR A 246 31.20 -2.69 1.62
N ILE A 247 30.78 -3.85 1.10
CA ILE A 247 30.70 -5.09 1.87
C ILE A 247 32.07 -5.45 2.46
N GLU A 248 33.13 -5.49 1.63
CA GLU A 248 34.48 -5.85 2.08
C GLU A 248 35.05 -4.82 3.06
N GLN A 249 34.82 -3.53 2.85
CA GLN A 249 35.24 -2.48 3.77
C GLN A 249 34.57 -2.60 5.15
N ALA A 250 33.26 -2.84 5.17
CA ALA A 250 32.50 -2.99 6.42
C ALA A 250 32.91 -4.28 7.14
N LYS A 251 33.09 -5.41 6.43
CA LYS A 251 33.59 -6.68 7.00
C LYS A 251 34.97 -6.53 7.63
N ALA A 252 35.88 -5.79 6.99
CA ALA A 252 37.23 -5.55 7.52
C ALA A 252 37.24 -4.75 8.84
N LYS A 253 36.19 -3.92 9.08
CA LYS A 253 36.01 -3.17 10.34
C LYS A 253 35.33 -4.02 11.42
N PHE A 254 34.49 -4.98 11.02
CA PHE A 254 33.77 -5.88 11.91
C PHE A 254 34.67 -6.97 12.53
N THR A 255 35.73 -7.38 11.83
CA THR A 255 36.66 -8.45 12.26
C THR A 255 37.83 -7.95 13.13
N LYS A 256 37.89 -6.66 13.44
CA LYS A 256 38.86 -6.06 14.35
C LYS A 256 38.23 -5.78 15.71
#